data_7bb25be1060029c0147abb44a60ca7f2
#
_entry.id   7bb25be1060029c0147abb44a60ca7f2
#
_cell.length_a   1.000
_cell.length_b   1.000
_cell.length_c   1.000
_cell.angle_alpha   90.00
_cell.angle_beta   90.00
_cell.angle_gamma   90.00
#
_symmetry.space_group_name_H-M   'P 1'
#
loop_
_entity.id
_entity.type
_entity.pdbx_description
1 polymer ?
#
loop_
_entity_poly.entity_id
_entity_poly.type
_entity_poly.pdbx_seq_one_letter_code
_entity_poly.pdbx_strand_id
1 'polypeptide(L)'
;GSLNDQMAKSISGAMGEVAASKFLGIKFEYHCNVGGVPDLIFKDLKLQVRTQLPKSNNKNSLIIRQKAEQNQFYILVIDEAPKFKILGFVNSTYVLGQEQWKTTFGLDRPFCYSIPPEKLTPINLLKDSTWN
;
A
#
# COMPACT_ATOMS: atom_id res chain seq x y z
N GLY A 1 7.63 5.61 20.03
CA GLY A 1 8.05 4.44 19.65
C GLY A 1 9.36 3.92 20.18
N SER A 2 9.30 2.71 20.61
CA SER A 2 10.48 1.97 21.03
C SER A 2 11.12 1.29 19.80
N LEU A 3 12.33 0.78 19.97
CA LEU A 3 12.99 -0.03 18.96
C LEU A 3 12.15 -1.27 18.61
N ASN A 4 11.48 -1.87 19.60
CA ASN A 4 10.61 -3.03 19.37
C ASN A 4 9.44 -2.69 18.45
N ASP A 5 8.84 -1.51 18.62
CA ASP A 5 7.75 -1.06 17.75
C ASP A 5 8.22 -0.88 16.30
N GLN A 6 9.41 -0.32 16.12
CA GLN A 6 9.99 -0.13 14.79
C GLN A 6 10.29 -1.46 14.13
N MET A 7 10.84 -2.42 14.87
CA MET A 7 11.09 -3.77 14.35
C MET A 7 9.80 -4.48 13.96
N ALA A 8 8.77 -4.38 14.78
CA ALA A 8 7.47 -4.99 14.49
C ALA A 8 6.86 -4.41 13.22
N LYS A 9 6.93 -3.09 13.02
CA LYS A 9 6.43 -2.44 11.79
C LYS A 9 7.21 -2.88 10.57
N SER A 10 8.53 -3.03 10.67
CA SER A 10 9.36 -3.49 9.56
C SER A 10 9.03 -4.93 9.16
N ILE A 11 8.81 -5.80 10.14
CA ILE A 11 8.44 -7.20 9.89
C ILE A 11 7.06 -7.27 9.25
N SER A 12 6.09 -6.52 9.78
CA SER A 12 4.73 -6.47 9.24
C SER A 12 4.75 -6.00 7.79
N GLY A 13 5.53 -4.94 7.49
CA GLY A 13 5.66 -4.44 6.12
C GLY A 13 6.23 -5.48 5.17
N ALA A 14 7.30 -6.17 5.58
CA ALA A 14 7.92 -7.22 4.77
C ALA A 14 6.94 -8.38 4.52
N MET A 15 6.19 -8.78 5.53
CA MET A 15 5.20 -9.87 5.39
C MET A 15 4.04 -9.45 4.48
N GLY A 16 3.65 -8.18 4.50
CA GLY A 16 2.64 -7.66 3.57
C GLY A 16 3.11 -7.75 2.13
N GLU A 17 4.38 -7.42 1.86
CA GLU A 17 4.97 -7.56 0.53
C GLU A 17 5.01 -9.03 0.09
N VAL A 18 5.35 -9.94 1.01
CA VAL A 18 5.32 -11.39 0.73
C VAL A 18 3.91 -11.83 0.35
N ALA A 19 2.90 -11.39 1.10
CA ALA A 19 1.50 -11.73 0.83
C ALA A 19 1.06 -11.26 -0.55
N ALA A 20 1.39 -10.01 -0.90
CA ALA A 20 1.07 -9.46 -2.21
C ALA A 20 1.81 -10.23 -3.32
N SER A 21 3.08 -10.56 -3.11
CA SER A 21 3.87 -11.33 -4.06
C SER A 21 3.26 -12.70 -4.33
N LYS A 22 2.85 -13.39 -3.29
CA LYS A 22 2.20 -14.70 -3.42
C LYS A 22 0.90 -14.62 -4.19
N PHE A 23 0.07 -13.62 -3.88
CA PHE A 23 -1.19 -13.45 -4.59
C PHE A 23 -0.98 -13.18 -6.07
N LEU A 24 -0.01 -12.33 -6.41
CA LEU A 24 0.27 -11.96 -7.79
C LEU A 24 1.12 -12.99 -8.52
N GLY A 25 1.67 -13.98 -7.82
CA GLY A 25 2.48 -15.03 -8.43
C GLY A 25 3.87 -14.57 -8.84
N ILE A 26 4.41 -13.57 -8.15
CA ILE A 26 5.76 -13.07 -8.44
C ILE A 26 6.71 -13.49 -7.32
N LYS A 27 7.99 -13.59 -7.67
CA LYS A 27 9.02 -13.93 -6.71
C LYS A 27 9.31 -12.71 -5.83
N PHE A 28 9.25 -12.92 -4.51
CA PHE A 28 9.64 -11.89 -3.56
C PHE A 28 11.16 -11.82 -3.49
N GLU A 29 11.70 -10.62 -3.65
CA GLU A 29 13.11 -10.35 -3.46
C GLU A 29 13.27 -9.26 -2.41
N TYR A 30 13.96 -9.60 -1.31
CA TYR A 30 14.24 -8.61 -0.28
C TYR A 30 15.28 -7.62 -0.80
N HIS A 31 14.97 -6.36 -0.69
CA HIS A 31 15.92 -5.30 -0.95
C HIS A 31 15.80 -4.23 0.14
N CYS A 32 16.91 -3.60 0.46
CA CYS A 32 16.92 -2.50 1.41
C CYS A 32 16.10 -1.34 0.86
N ASN A 33 15.42 -0.61 1.77
CA ASN A 33 14.67 0.58 1.40
C ASN A 33 15.60 1.65 0.82
N VAL A 34 15.68 1.68 -0.49
CA VAL A 34 16.36 2.74 -1.22
C VAL A 34 15.29 3.65 -1.77
N GLY A 35 15.39 4.94 -1.48
CA GLY A 35 14.41 5.91 -1.95
C GLY A 35 14.21 5.82 -3.45
N GLY A 36 12.96 5.85 -3.89
CA GLY A 36 12.62 5.83 -5.31
C GLY A 36 12.51 4.44 -5.94
N VAL A 37 12.87 3.38 -5.20
CA VAL A 37 12.72 2.01 -5.69
C VAL A 37 11.32 1.49 -5.31
N PRO A 38 10.53 0.95 -6.26
CA PRO A 38 9.23 0.36 -5.91
C PRO A 38 9.42 -0.91 -5.08
N ASP A 39 8.44 -1.21 -4.23
CA ASP A 39 8.48 -2.40 -3.39
C ASP A 39 8.46 -3.68 -4.23
N LEU A 40 7.64 -3.71 -5.28
CA LEU A 40 7.50 -4.86 -6.17
C LEU A 40 7.32 -4.38 -7.61
N ILE A 41 7.61 -5.28 -8.56
CA ILE A 41 7.31 -5.04 -9.98
C ILE A 41 6.50 -6.23 -10.49
N PHE A 42 5.36 -5.96 -11.13
CA PHE A 42 4.48 -6.98 -11.69
C PHE A 42 4.04 -6.55 -13.08
N LYS A 43 4.36 -7.33 -14.11
CA LYS A 43 4.03 -7.00 -15.51
C LYS A 43 4.48 -5.57 -15.89
N ASP A 44 5.69 -5.21 -15.48
CA ASP A 44 6.29 -3.88 -15.66
C ASP A 44 5.58 -2.75 -14.90
N LEU A 45 4.62 -3.08 -14.05
CA LEU A 45 3.96 -2.11 -13.19
C LEU A 45 4.72 -1.95 -11.88
N LYS A 46 4.90 -0.71 -11.45
CA LYS A 46 5.56 -0.40 -10.17
C LYS A 46 4.52 -0.48 -9.06
N LEU A 47 4.75 -1.35 -8.10
CA LEU A 47 3.83 -1.60 -7.00
C LEU A 47 4.42 -1.10 -5.68
N GLN A 48 3.59 -0.43 -4.90
CA GLN A 48 3.91 0.03 -3.55
C GLN A 48 2.96 -0.69 -2.59
N VAL A 49 3.51 -1.48 -1.68
CA VAL A 49 2.70 -2.22 -0.72
C VAL A 49 2.66 -1.46 0.59
N ARG A 50 1.47 -1.23 1.11
CA ARG A 50 1.26 -0.55 2.39
C ARG A 50 0.52 -1.49 3.32
N THR A 51 1.17 -1.82 4.44
CA THR A 51 0.64 -2.77 5.42
C THR A 51 0.22 -2.02 6.68
N GLN A 52 -0.97 -2.33 7.17
CA GLN A 52 -1.53 -1.72 8.37
C GLN A 52 -2.07 -2.80 9.29
N LEU A 53 -2.12 -2.49 10.60
CA LEU A 53 -2.86 -3.31 11.55
C LEU A 53 -4.35 -3.03 11.41
N PRO A 54 -5.22 -4.02 11.74
CA PRO A 54 -6.66 -3.81 11.68
C PRO A 54 -7.09 -2.66 12.58
N LYS A 55 -7.99 -1.81 12.09
CA LYS A 55 -8.58 -0.72 12.87
C LYS A 55 -10.03 -1.06 13.20
N SER A 56 -10.52 -0.47 14.30
CA SER A 56 -11.90 -0.64 14.73
C SER A 56 -12.88 -0.25 13.62
N ASN A 57 -13.95 -1.02 13.49
CA ASN A 57 -15.02 -0.76 12.50
C ASN A 57 -14.52 -0.78 11.04
N ASN A 58 -13.45 -1.53 10.76
CA ASN A 58 -12.90 -1.66 9.40
C ASN A 58 -12.56 -0.31 8.76
N LYS A 59 -12.04 0.63 9.56
CA LYS A 59 -11.71 1.98 9.09
C LYS A 59 -10.28 2.12 8.58
N ASN A 60 -9.69 1.05 8.06
CA ASN A 60 -8.39 1.15 7.41
C ASN A 60 -8.51 1.93 6.12
N SER A 61 -7.58 2.86 5.89
CA SER A 61 -7.54 3.66 4.67
C SER A 61 -6.14 3.58 4.09
N LEU A 62 -6.05 3.59 2.77
CA LEU A 62 -4.76 3.65 2.09
C LEU A 62 -4.25 5.08 2.12
N ILE A 63 -3.01 5.26 2.60
CA ILE A 63 -2.40 6.58 2.72
C ILE A 63 -1.35 6.74 1.62
N ILE A 64 -1.48 7.82 0.84
CA ILE A 64 -0.53 8.17 -0.21
C ILE A 64 0.00 9.57 0.07
N ARG A 65 1.32 9.73 0.01
CA ARG A 65 1.98 11.00 0.32
C ARG A 65 1.61 12.06 -0.71
N GLN A 66 1.63 13.33 -0.27
CA GLN A 66 1.40 14.49 -1.13
C GLN A 66 2.30 14.49 -2.37
N LYS A 67 3.57 14.11 -2.21
CA LYS A 67 4.57 14.13 -3.27
C LYS A 67 4.84 12.76 -3.87
N ALA A 68 3.87 11.85 -3.83
CA ALA A 68 4.02 10.55 -4.44
C ALA A 68 4.21 10.67 -5.95
N GLU A 69 4.98 9.76 -6.52
CA GLU A 69 5.17 9.72 -7.97
C GLU A 69 3.91 9.22 -8.66
N GLN A 70 3.69 9.68 -9.89
CA GLN A 70 2.57 9.23 -10.70
C GLN A 70 2.80 7.81 -11.21
N ASN A 71 1.71 7.17 -11.62
CA ASN A 71 1.70 5.87 -12.29
C ASN A 71 2.33 4.75 -11.46
N GLN A 72 2.07 4.77 -10.15
CA GLN A 72 2.43 3.67 -9.28
C GLN A 72 1.17 3.06 -8.68
N PHE A 73 1.15 1.75 -8.55
CA PHE A 73 0.02 1.03 -7.98
C PHE A 73 0.27 0.78 -6.49
N TYR A 74 -0.62 1.31 -5.67
CA TYR A 74 -0.56 1.16 -4.22
C TYR A 74 -1.52 0.05 -3.80
N ILE A 75 -1.01 -0.91 -3.04
CA ILE A 75 -1.78 -2.05 -2.55
C ILE A 75 -1.90 -1.94 -1.04
N LEU A 76 -3.12 -2.01 -0.52
CA LEU A 76 -3.36 -1.98 0.92
C LEU A 76 -3.51 -3.40 1.45
N VAL A 77 -2.67 -3.76 2.39
CA VAL A 77 -2.67 -5.07 3.06
C VAL A 77 -2.92 -4.86 4.54
N ILE A 78 -3.79 -5.68 5.12
CA ILE A 78 -4.07 -5.67 6.54
C ILE A 78 -3.38 -6.87 7.18
N ASP A 79 -2.55 -6.58 8.18
CA ASP A 79 -1.82 -7.58 8.95
C ASP A 79 -2.74 -8.13 10.04
N GLU A 80 -3.36 -9.26 9.78
CA GLU A 80 -4.14 -10.02 10.74
C GLU A 80 -3.40 -11.31 11.12
N ALA A 81 -2.09 -11.19 11.38
CA ALA A 81 -1.19 -12.31 11.56
C ALA A 81 -1.83 -13.49 12.29
N PRO A 82 -1.61 -14.74 11.81
CA PRO A 82 -0.70 -15.12 10.71
C PRO A 82 -1.25 -14.91 9.32
N LYS A 83 -2.44 -14.34 9.17
CA LYS A 83 -3.07 -14.06 7.87
C LYS A 83 -2.84 -12.62 7.46
N PHE A 84 -2.80 -12.39 6.16
CA PHE A 84 -2.67 -11.05 5.58
C PHE A 84 -3.78 -10.87 4.56
N LYS A 85 -4.59 -9.84 4.76
CA LYS A 85 -5.75 -9.58 3.90
C LYS A 85 -5.43 -8.43 2.96
N ILE A 86 -5.53 -8.68 1.66
CA ILE A 86 -5.33 -7.63 0.66
C ILE A 86 -6.69 -6.96 0.40
N LEU A 87 -6.81 -5.68 0.76
CA LEU A 87 -8.07 -4.94 0.61
C LEU A 87 -8.29 -4.43 -0.80
N GLY A 88 -7.22 -4.15 -1.54
CA GLY A 88 -7.35 -3.66 -2.90
C GLY A 88 -6.19 -2.78 -3.30
N PHE A 89 -6.33 -2.13 -4.46
CA PHE A 89 -5.28 -1.29 -5.01
C PHE A 89 -5.84 -0.04 -5.67
N VAL A 90 -4.97 0.95 -5.92
CA VAL A 90 -5.29 2.15 -6.66
C VAL A 90 -4.02 2.68 -7.34
N ASN A 91 -4.19 3.30 -8.51
CA ASN A 91 -3.07 3.96 -9.19
C ASN A 91 -2.93 5.38 -8.65
N SER A 92 -1.69 5.79 -8.33
CA SER A 92 -1.41 7.10 -7.74
C SER A 92 -1.85 8.25 -8.66
N THR A 93 -1.75 8.09 -9.98
CA THR A 93 -2.18 9.13 -10.92
C THR A 93 -3.66 9.48 -10.74
N TYR A 94 -4.48 8.47 -10.42
CA TYR A 94 -5.91 8.69 -10.15
C TYR A 94 -6.14 9.44 -8.84
N VAL A 95 -5.28 9.25 -7.86
CA VAL A 95 -5.43 9.81 -6.50
C VAL A 95 -4.91 11.24 -6.40
N LEU A 96 -3.79 11.51 -7.04
CA LEU A 96 -3.14 12.82 -6.92
C LEU A 96 -4.05 13.92 -7.47
N GLY A 97 -4.29 14.95 -6.66
CA GLY A 97 -5.19 16.05 -7.02
C GLY A 97 -6.64 15.87 -6.59
N GLN A 98 -7.00 14.71 -6.01
CA GLN A 98 -8.38 14.48 -5.54
C GLN A 98 -8.60 15.15 -4.19
N GLU A 99 -9.27 16.31 -4.20
CA GLU A 99 -9.44 17.13 -3.00
C GLU A 99 -10.17 16.40 -1.87
N GLN A 100 -11.14 15.54 -2.20
CA GLN A 100 -11.95 14.85 -1.20
C GLN A 100 -11.14 13.88 -0.33
N TRP A 101 -9.94 13.48 -0.78
CA TRP A 101 -9.09 12.55 -0.06
C TRP A 101 -7.92 13.23 0.66
N LYS A 102 -7.74 14.54 0.50
CA LYS A 102 -6.69 15.28 1.18
C LYS A 102 -6.99 15.42 2.67
N THR A 103 -6.01 15.13 3.50
CA THR A 103 -6.15 15.29 4.94
C THR A 103 -4.80 15.50 5.61
N THR A 104 -4.79 16.25 6.71
CA THR A 104 -3.65 16.34 7.60
C THR A 104 -3.88 15.54 8.88
N PHE A 105 -5.04 14.91 9.01
CA PHE A 105 -5.51 14.24 10.24
C PHE A 105 -5.51 15.20 11.44
N GLY A 106 -5.73 16.51 11.19
CA GLY A 106 -5.72 17.52 12.25
C GLY A 106 -4.34 17.85 12.79
N LEU A 107 -3.28 17.41 12.12
CA LEU A 107 -1.90 17.67 12.53
C LEU A 107 -1.28 18.79 11.72
N ASP A 108 -0.27 19.45 12.30
CA ASP A 108 0.51 20.47 11.60
C ASP A 108 1.59 19.79 10.75
N ARG A 109 1.21 19.39 9.55
CA ARG A 109 2.09 18.70 8.61
C ARG A 109 1.54 18.83 7.19
N PRO A 110 2.34 18.54 6.14
CA PRO A 110 1.81 18.49 4.78
C PRO A 110 0.66 17.49 4.67
N PHE A 111 -0.34 17.80 3.86
CA PHE A 111 -1.45 16.88 3.64
C PHE A 111 -0.98 15.59 2.95
N CYS A 112 -1.73 14.54 3.16
CA CYS A 112 -1.62 13.30 2.39
C CYS A 112 -3.00 12.95 1.86
N TYR A 113 -3.07 11.88 1.05
CA TYR A 113 -4.34 11.38 0.54
C TYR A 113 -4.73 10.14 1.35
N SER A 114 -5.97 10.11 1.84
CA SER A 114 -6.52 8.97 2.57
C SER A 114 -7.67 8.40 1.76
N ILE A 115 -7.47 7.22 1.18
CA ILE A 115 -8.45 6.59 0.31
C ILE A 115 -9.20 5.53 1.11
N PRO A 116 -10.55 5.65 1.23
CA PRO A 116 -11.33 4.65 1.96
C PRO A 116 -11.24 3.28 1.27
N PRO A 117 -11.30 2.18 2.03
CA PRO A 117 -11.13 0.85 1.45
C PRO A 117 -12.20 0.49 0.41
N GLU A 118 -13.42 1.03 0.54
CA GLU A 118 -14.48 0.79 -0.43
C GLU A 118 -14.24 1.44 -1.78
N LYS A 119 -13.26 2.36 -1.86
CA LYS A 119 -12.87 2.99 -3.13
C LYS A 119 -11.69 2.31 -3.79
N LEU A 120 -11.13 1.29 -3.17
CA LEU A 120 -10.04 0.52 -3.76
C LEU A 120 -10.59 -0.50 -4.76
N THR A 121 -9.81 -0.74 -5.81
CA THR A 121 -10.16 -1.75 -6.81
C THR A 121 -9.72 -3.12 -6.30
N PRO A 122 -10.54 -4.18 -6.47
CA PRO A 122 -10.15 -5.51 -6.03
C PRO A 122 -8.85 -5.97 -6.68
N ILE A 123 -7.98 -6.60 -5.89
CA ILE A 123 -6.62 -6.98 -6.33
C ILE A 123 -6.64 -8.01 -7.47
N ASN A 124 -7.67 -8.84 -7.57
CA ASN A 124 -7.77 -9.80 -8.66
C ASN A 124 -7.83 -9.12 -10.03
N LEU A 125 -8.36 -7.89 -10.10
CA LEU A 125 -8.38 -7.14 -11.35
C LEU A 125 -6.98 -6.71 -11.79
N LEU A 126 -6.07 -6.47 -10.84
CA LEU A 126 -4.68 -6.19 -11.16
C LEU A 126 -3.99 -7.45 -11.71
N LYS A 127 -4.21 -8.59 -11.05
CA LYS A 127 -3.63 -9.86 -11.43
C LYS A 127 -4.09 -10.31 -12.82
N ASP A 128 -5.38 -10.14 -13.11
CA ASP A 128 -6.00 -10.61 -14.36
C ASP A 128 -5.88 -9.59 -15.49
N SER A 129 -5.36 -8.40 -15.21
CA SER A 129 -5.26 -7.35 -16.21
C SER A 129 -4.24 -7.72 -17.29
N THR A 130 -4.57 -7.32 -18.53
CA THR A 130 -3.67 -7.48 -19.68
C THR A 130 -3.00 -6.13 -19.97
N TRP A 131 -2.30 -5.62 -18.99
CA TRP A 131 -1.56 -4.37 -19.16
C TRP A 131 -0.40 -4.60 -20.12
N ASN A 132 -0.43 -3.94 -21.21
CA ASN A 132 0.66 -3.97 -22.18
C ASN A 132 1.30 -2.60 -22.29
#